data_385759f7300e57f6ff421bace3c25b54
#
_entry.id   385759f7300e57f6ff421bace3c25b54
#
_cell.length_a   1.000
_cell.length_b   1.000
_cell.length_c   1.000
_cell.angle_alpha   90.00
_cell.angle_beta   90.00
_cell.angle_gamma   90.00
#
_symmetry.space_group_name_H-M   'P 1'
#
loop_
_entity.id
_entity.type
_entity.pdbx_description
1 polymer ?
#
loop_
_entity_poly.entity_id
_entity_poly.type
_entity_poly.pdbx_seq_one_letter_code
_entity_poly.pdbx_strand_id
1 'polypeptide(L)'
;MPDIMKERKSYTTKNRLVILDYLKENCSTTISAADIKKHLEEKEISVNTTTVYRLLDKLCAENIIIKYSDINSDKAVYQYAG
;
A
#
# COMPACT_ATOMS: atom_id res chain seq x y z
N MET A 1 3.08 27.71 10.42
CA MET A 1 3.70 27.35 9.14
C MET A 1 2.83 26.37 8.39
N PRO A 2 2.28 26.77 7.27
CA PRO A 2 1.49 25.85 6.45
C PRO A 2 2.30 24.68 5.91
N ASP A 3 3.61 24.83 5.86
CA ASP A 3 4.48 23.79 5.35
C ASP A 3 4.41 22.48 6.12
N ILE A 4 4.15 22.58 7.44
CA ILE A 4 4.06 21.38 8.27
C ILE A 4 2.88 20.52 7.83
N MET A 5 1.76 21.15 7.56
CA MET A 5 0.56 20.44 7.10
C MET A 5 0.76 19.88 5.70
N LYS A 6 1.44 20.62 4.84
CA LYS A 6 1.76 20.15 3.50
C LYS A 6 2.68 18.94 3.56
N GLU A 7 3.64 18.96 4.47
CA GLU A 7 4.54 17.81 4.63
C GLU A 7 3.77 16.56 5.04
N ARG A 8 2.79 16.66 5.92
CA ARG A 8 1.98 15.53 6.31
C ARG A 8 1.21 14.96 5.13
N LYS A 9 0.60 15.83 4.32
CA LYS A 9 -0.11 15.38 3.13
C LYS A 9 0.84 14.76 2.13
N SER A 10 1.98 15.39 1.95
CA SER A 10 3.00 14.87 1.04
C SER A 10 3.48 13.49 1.48
N TYR A 11 3.65 13.31 2.78
CA TYR A 11 4.10 12.04 3.32
C TYR A 11 3.09 10.92 3.04
N THR A 12 1.81 11.17 3.32
CA THR A 12 0.75 10.20 3.07
C THR A 12 0.63 9.90 1.58
N THR A 13 0.67 10.94 0.75
CA THR A 13 0.60 10.79 -0.70
C THR A 13 1.79 10.00 -1.22
N LYS A 14 2.97 10.27 -0.69
CA LYS A 14 4.18 9.54 -1.10
C LYS A 14 4.05 8.05 -0.80
N ASN A 15 3.58 7.71 0.40
CA ASN A 15 3.39 6.31 0.78
C ASN A 15 2.43 5.62 -0.18
N ARG A 16 1.32 6.27 -0.48
CA ARG A 16 0.33 5.76 -1.41
C ARG A 16 0.93 5.54 -2.80
N LEU A 17 1.69 6.50 -3.29
CA LEU A 17 2.32 6.40 -4.60
C LEU A 17 3.34 5.27 -4.66
N VAL A 18 4.13 5.11 -3.61
CA VAL A 18 5.12 4.04 -3.55
C VAL A 18 4.42 2.68 -3.60
N ILE A 19 3.34 2.52 -2.85
CA ILE A 19 2.56 1.29 -2.86
C ILE A 19 1.98 1.03 -4.24
N LEU A 20 1.38 2.05 -4.86
CA LEU A 20 0.80 1.90 -6.19
C LEU A 20 1.84 1.55 -7.24
N ASP A 21 2.98 2.21 -7.20
CA ASP A 21 4.05 1.92 -8.16
C ASP A 21 4.53 0.49 -8.03
N TYR A 22 4.67 0.02 -6.81
CA TYR A 22 5.08 -1.36 -6.55
C TYR A 22 4.06 -2.34 -7.11
N LEU A 23 2.78 -2.09 -6.88
CA LEU A 23 1.72 -2.96 -7.37
C LEU A 23 1.59 -2.89 -8.89
N LYS A 24 1.80 -1.72 -9.48
CA LYS A 24 1.79 -1.57 -10.94
C LYS A 24 2.91 -2.35 -11.60
N GLU A 25 4.10 -2.29 -11.02
CA GLU A 25 5.25 -3.02 -11.56
C GLU A 25 5.04 -4.52 -11.49
N ASN A 26 4.19 -4.97 -10.58
CA ASN A 26 3.91 -6.39 -10.37
C ASN A 26 2.44 -6.71 -10.63
N CYS A 27 1.84 -6.03 -11.60
CA CYS A 27 0.41 -6.13 -11.85
C CYS A 27 -0.05 -7.51 -12.31
N SER A 28 0.87 -8.35 -12.75
CA SER A 28 0.53 -9.72 -13.17
C SER A 28 0.54 -10.70 -12.00
N THR A 29 0.86 -10.26 -10.80
CA THR A 29 0.92 -11.13 -9.64
C THR A 29 0.30 -10.43 -8.43
N THR A 30 0.00 -11.22 -7.40
CA THR A 30 -0.53 -10.68 -6.15
C THR A 30 0.61 -10.44 -5.17
N ILE A 31 0.42 -9.45 -4.29
CA ILE A 31 1.45 -9.07 -3.32
C ILE A 31 0.82 -8.99 -1.95
N SER A 32 1.48 -9.57 -0.95
CA SER A 32 0.97 -9.55 0.41
C SER A 32 1.24 -8.21 1.08
N ALA A 33 0.49 -7.91 2.13
CA ALA A 33 0.72 -6.69 2.91
C ALA A 33 2.11 -6.68 3.53
N ALA A 34 2.61 -7.85 3.92
CA ALA A 34 3.96 -7.95 4.49
C ALA A 34 5.02 -7.55 3.47
N ASP A 35 4.85 -7.97 2.21
CA ASP A 35 5.77 -7.59 1.14
C ASP A 35 5.73 -6.10 0.89
N ILE A 36 4.52 -5.53 0.92
CA ILE A 36 4.36 -4.08 0.73
C ILE A 36 5.07 -3.32 1.85
N LYS A 37 4.88 -3.76 3.08
CA LYS A 37 5.54 -3.13 4.21
C LYS A 37 7.06 -3.19 4.07
N LYS A 38 7.57 -4.35 3.68
CA LYS A 38 9.00 -4.54 3.47
C LYS A 38 9.52 -3.61 2.38
N HIS A 39 8.77 -3.47 1.30
CA HIS A 39 9.15 -2.57 0.21
C HIS A 39 9.23 -1.12 0.69
N LEU A 40 8.26 -0.71 1.52
CA LEU A 40 8.28 0.63 2.09
C LEU A 40 9.51 0.84 2.97
N GLU A 41 9.86 -0.16 3.75
CA GLU A 41 11.04 -0.09 4.61
C GLU A 41 12.33 0.03 3.80
N GLU A 42 12.37 -0.63 2.66
CA GLU A 42 13.52 -0.54 1.75
C GLU A 42 13.64 0.84 1.14
N LYS A 43 12.54 1.58 1.05
CA LYS A 43 12.52 2.97 0.59
C LYS A 43 12.72 3.95 1.73
N GLU A 44 13.13 3.47 2.89
CA GLU A 44 13.34 4.28 4.10
C GLU A 44 12.05 4.95 4.58
N ILE A 45 10.91 4.34 4.27
CA ILE A 45 9.62 4.81 4.76
C ILE A 45 9.22 3.96 5.95
N SER A 46 9.20 4.57 7.12
CA SER A 46 8.85 3.87 8.35
C SER A 46 7.36 3.99 8.61
N VAL A 47 6.65 2.87 8.46
CA VAL A 47 5.21 2.81 8.75
C VAL A 47 4.92 1.55 9.55
N ASN A 48 3.88 1.61 10.38
CA ASN A 48 3.48 0.40 11.10
C ASN A 48 2.49 -0.40 10.25
N THR A 49 2.25 -1.64 10.66
CA THR A 49 1.37 -2.55 9.94
C THR A 49 -0.04 -2.00 9.80
N THR A 50 -0.55 -1.35 10.84
CA THR A 50 -1.88 -0.77 10.81
C THR A 50 -2.00 0.28 9.70
N THR A 51 -0.99 1.12 9.56
CA THR A 51 -0.99 2.15 8.51
C THR A 51 -1.00 1.52 7.13
N VAL A 52 -0.22 0.45 6.94
CA VAL A 52 -0.19 -0.26 5.66
C VAL A 52 -1.58 -0.79 5.32
N TYR A 53 -2.24 -1.46 6.26
CA TYR A 53 -3.58 -1.99 6.03
C TYR A 53 -4.59 -0.91 5.73
N ARG A 54 -4.50 0.22 6.42
CA ARG A 54 -5.42 1.35 6.17
C ARG A 54 -5.25 1.90 4.76
N LEU A 55 -4.00 2.05 4.31
CA LEU A 55 -3.73 2.52 2.96
C LEU A 55 -4.26 1.54 1.93
N LEU A 56 -4.04 0.25 2.16
CA LEU A 56 -4.52 -0.78 1.25
C LEU A 56 -6.05 -0.83 1.21
N ASP A 57 -6.71 -0.74 2.36
CA ASP A 57 -8.17 -0.72 2.42
C ASP A 57 -8.72 0.48 1.66
N LYS A 58 -8.08 1.63 1.79
CA LYS A 58 -8.51 2.82 1.08
C LYS A 58 -8.38 2.66 -0.42
N LEU A 59 -7.27 2.09 -0.86
CA LEU A 59 -7.06 1.83 -2.29
C LEU A 59 -8.07 0.82 -2.82
N CYS A 60 -8.42 -0.19 -2.03
CA CYS A 60 -9.47 -1.15 -2.39
C CYS A 60 -10.83 -0.45 -2.50
N ALA A 61 -11.15 0.43 -1.57
CA ALA A 61 -12.40 1.17 -1.59
C ALA A 61 -12.51 2.07 -2.82
N GLU A 62 -11.37 2.54 -3.33
CA GLU A 62 -11.33 3.36 -4.53
C GLU A 62 -11.28 2.53 -5.81
N ASN A 63 -11.31 1.21 -5.67
CA ASN A 63 -11.24 0.28 -6.80
C ASN A 63 -9.94 0.37 -7.61
N ILE A 64 -8.90 0.84 -6.96
CA ILE A 64 -7.57 0.94 -7.59
C ILE A 64 -6.85 -0.39 -7.51
N ILE A 65 -7.06 -1.12 -6.41
CA ILE A 65 -6.48 -2.45 -6.23
C ILE A 65 -7.57 -3.43 -5.81
N ILE A 66 -7.29 -4.71 -5.97
CA ILE A 66 -8.21 -5.78 -5.60
C ILE A 66 -7.58 -6.59 -4.47
N LYS A 67 -8.39 -6.89 -3.46
CA LYS A 67 -7.96 -7.71 -2.34
C LYS A 67 -8.42 -9.14 -2.56
N TYR A 68 -7.49 -10.07 -2.43
CA TYR A 68 -7.80 -11.50 -2.48
C TYR A 68 -7.50 -12.12 -1.12
N SER A 69 -8.43 -12.92 -0.63
CA SER A 69 -8.25 -13.66 0.60
C SER A 69 -8.25 -15.14 0.28
N ASP A 70 -7.24 -15.85 0.75
CA ASP A 70 -7.19 -17.30 0.58
C ASP A 70 -7.88 -17.96 1.75
N ILE A 71 -8.80 -18.87 1.44
CA ILE A 71 -9.56 -19.60 2.47
C ILE A 71 -8.60 -20.41 3.37
N ASN A 72 -7.53 -20.91 2.79
CA ASN A 72 -6.56 -21.74 3.51
C ASN A 72 -5.44 -20.93 4.16
N SER A 73 -5.48 -19.61 4.01
CA SER A 73 -4.44 -18.75 4.54
C SER A 73 -5.09 -17.52 5.17
N ASP A 74 -4.60 -17.12 6.33
CA ASP A 74 -5.07 -15.91 7.00
C ASP A 74 -4.50 -14.64 6.34
N LYS A 75 -3.72 -14.80 5.29
CA LYS A 75 -3.05 -13.68 4.64
C LYS A 75 -3.85 -13.17 3.46
N ALA A 76 -4.08 -11.87 3.44
CA ALA A 76 -4.65 -11.21 2.28
C ALA A 76 -3.55 -10.82 1.32
N VAL A 77 -3.83 -10.89 0.03
CA VAL A 77 -2.90 -10.42 -1.00
C VAL A 77 -3.64 -9.41 -1.88
N TYR A 78 -2.88 -8.59 -2.56
CA TYR A 78 -3.43 -7.47 -3.31
C TYR A 78 -2.87 -7.44 -4.71
N GLN A 79 -3.65 -6.96 -5.66
CA GLN A 79 -3.24 -6.84 -7.05
C GLN A 79 -3.76 -5.53 -7.62
N TYR A 80 -2.96 -4.90 -8.47
CA TYR A 80 -3.36 -3.68 -9.14
C TYR A 80 -4.50 -3.99 -10.13
N ALA A 81 -5.57 -3.21 -10.07
CA ALA A 81 -6.76 -3.46 -10.89
C ALA A 81 -6.76 -2.71 -12.22
N GLY A 82 -5.93 -1.70 -12.34
CA GLY A 82 -5.90 -0.82 -13.51
C GLY A 82 -5.20 -1.34 -14.74
#